data_337d15e1953c72c1cd859e7f779ea0a6
#
_entry.id   337d15e1953c72c1cd859e7f779ea0a6
#
_cell.length_a   1.000
_cell.length_b   1.000
_cell.length_c   1.000
_cell.angle_alpha   90.00
_cell.angle_beta   90.00
_cell.angle_gamma   90.00
#
_symmetry.space_group_name_H-M   'P 1'
#
loop_
_entity.id
_entity.type
_entity.pdbx_description
1 polymer ?
#
loop_
_entity_poly.entity_id
_entity_poly.type
_entity_poly.pdbx_seq_one_letter_code
_entity_poly.pdbx_strand_id
1 'polypeptide(L)'
;MIDTNIFISAALFPNGAAAQALYKAMMPPYQPVVCDYVIDEVHRKFQEKFPNKLVELEAFFYTAIPVFIIVTTPEEAVAAEAKIRDPKDRPILRAALNAGADLFLTGDKDFLESSIEDPRIISVRSFLEMV
;
A
#
# COMPACT_ATOMS: atom_id res chain seq x y z
N MET A 1 1.33 5.70 3.49
CA MET A 1 0.95 5.08 2.18
C MET A 1 1.06 3.58 2.27
N ILE A 2 0.06 2.88 1.79
CA ILE A 2 -0.01 1.42 1.84
C ILE A 2 0.16 0.88 0.42
N ASP A 3 1.09 -0.07 0.25
CA ASP A 3 1.38 -0.71 -1.03
C ASP A 3 0.35 -1.80 -1.35
N THR A 4 0.24 -2.13 -2.64
CA THR A 4 -0.70 -3.11 -3.19
C THR A 4 -0.67 -4.46 -2.47
N ASN A 5 0.53 -5.01 -2.26
CA ASN A 5 0.68 -6.35 -1.69
C ASN A 5 0.17 -6.46 -0.25
N ILE A 6 0.17 -5.36 0.49
CA ILE A 6 -0.37 -5.34 1.85
C ILE A 6 -1.88 -5.59 1.82
N PHE A 7 -2.60 -4.93 0.89
CA PHE A 7 -4.04 -5.14 0.73
C PHE A 7 -4.36 -6.57 0.31
N ILE A 8 -3.60 -7.08 -0.66
CA ILE A 8 -3.81 -8.45 -1.17
C ILE A 8 -3.63 -9.46 -0.04
N SER A 9 -2.52 -9.37 0.70
CA SER A 9 -2.25 -10.28 1.81
C SER A 9 -3.28 -10.16 2.93
N ALA A 10 -3.70 -8.94 3.24
CA ALA A 10 -4.70 -8.71 4.28
C ALA A 10 -6.06 -9.30 3.91
N ALA A 11 -6.47 -9.15 2.65
CA ALA A 11 -7.74 -9.69 2.18
C ALA A 11 -7.73 -11.22 2.12
N LEU A 12 -6.61 -11.82 1.70
CA LEU A 12 -6.47 -13.29 1.62
C LEU A 12 -6.27 -13.94 2.99
N PHE A 13 -5.57 -13.26 3.90
CA PHE A 13 -5.19 -13.79 5.22
C PHE A 13 -5.60 -12.81 6.31
N PRO A 14 -6.90 -12.77 6.69
CA PRO A 14 -7.41 -11.76 7.63
C PRO A 14 -6.77 -11.78 9.01
N ASN A 15 -6.16 -12.92 9.40
CA ASN A 15 -5.47 -13.06 10.69
C ASN A 15 -3.95 -12.99 10.56
N GLY A 16 -3.45 -12.69 9.34
CA GLY A 16 -2.01 -12.63 9.08
C GLY A 16 -1.37 -11.31 9.50
N ALA A 17 -0.05 -11.26 9.38
CA ALA A 17 0.73 -10.09 9.79
C ALA A 17 0.40 -8.83 8.96
N ALA A 18 0.19 -8.98 7.65
CA ALA A 18 -0.18 -7.85 6.81
C ALA A 18 -1.52 -7.24 7.22
N ALA A 19 -2.51 -8.09 7.57
CA ALA A 19 -3.79 -7.62 8.05
C ALA A 19 -3.64 -6.88 9.38
N GLN A 20 -2.82 -7.40 10.29
CA GLN A 20 -2.54 -6.74 11.58
C GLN A 20 -1.89 -5.37 11.37
N ALA A 21 -0.93 -5.29 10.45
CA ALA A 21 -0.27 -4.03 10.11
C ALA A 21 -1.26 -3.02 9.52
N LEU A 22 -2.14 -3.48 8.65
CA LEU A 22 -3.16 -2.63 8.05
C LEU A 22 -4.12 -2.09 9.11
N TYR A 23 -4.59 -2.95 10.02
CA TYR A 23 -5.47 -2.52 11.12
C TYR A 23 -4.77 -1.51 12.02
N LYS A 24 -3.49 -1.72 12.34
CA LYS A 24 -2.71 -0.75 13.09
C LYS A 24 -2.64 0.60 12.39
N ALA A 25 -2.41 0.60 11.07
CA ALA A 25 -2.35 1.81 10.27
C ALA A 25 -3.68 2.56 10.23
N MET A 26 -4.80 1.86 10.43
CA MET A 26 -6.14 2.44 10.44
C MET A 26 -6.51 3.07 11.79
N MET A 27 -5.67 2.90 12.80
CA MET A 27 -5.91 3.40 14.15
C MET A 27 -5.05 4.62 14.47
N PRO A 28 -5.55 5.59 15.27
CA PRO A 28 -4.71 6.69 15.73
C PRO A 28 -3.44 6.16 16.43
N PRO A 29 -2.29 6.82 16.31
CA PRO A 29 -2.06 8.14 15.69
C PRO A 29 -1.87 8.12 14.18
N TYR A 30 -2.04 6.98 13.53
CA TYR A 30 -1.82 6.84 12.10
C TYR A 30 -3.05 7.29 11.30
N GLN A 31 -2.78 7.81 10.11
CA GLN A 31 -3.78 8.11 9.10
C GLN A 31 -3.40 7.35 7.83
N PRO A 32 -4.11 6.28 7.47
CA PRO A 32 -3.75 5.49 6.29
C PRO A 32 -4.10 6.25 5.01
N VAL A 33 -3.21 6.15 4.03
CA VAL A 33 -3.34 6.79 2.71
C VAL A 33 -3.18 5.71 1.65
N VAL A 34 -4.03 5.75 0.63
CA VAL A 34 -3.94 4.87 -0.52
C VAL A 34 -4.15 5.68 -1.80
N CYS A 35 -3.43 5.34 -2.86
CA CYS A 35 -3.65 5.98 -4.15
C CYS A 35 -4.60 5.15 -5.03
N ASP A 36 -5.24 5.83 -5.98
CA ASP A 36 -6.14 5.21 -6.93
C ASP A 36 -5.47 4.08 -7.72
N TYR A 37 -4.21 4.26 -8.10
CA TYR A 37 -3.42 3.24 -8.79
C TYR A 37 -3.38 1.92 -8.01
N VAL A 38 -3.18 1.98 -6.69
CA VAL A 38 -3.15 0.79 -5.83
C VAL A 38 -4.51 0.12 -5.78
N ILE A 39 -5.58 0.89 -5.64
CA ILE A 39 -6.94 0.32 -5.59
C ILE A 39 -7.22 -0.45 -6.89
N ASP A 40 -6.91 0.15 -8.04
CA ASP A 40 -7.10 -0.49 -9.34
C ASP A 40 -6.24 -1.75 -9.48
N GLU A 41 -4.98 -1.69 -9.04
CA GLU A 41 -4.06 -2.83 -9.12
C GLU A 41 -4.54 -4.00 -8.27
N VAL A 42 -5.02 -3.74 -7.05
CA VAL A 42 -5.56 -4.78 -6.17
C VAL A 42 -6.75 -5.48 -6.83
N HIS A 43 -7.68 -4.72 -7.38
CA HIS A 43 -8.84 -5.29 -8.07
C HIS A 43 -8.43 -6.12 -9.28
N ARG A 44 -7.52 -5.60 -10.09
CA ARG A 44 -7.03 -6.30 -11.29
C ARG A 44 -6.36 -7.63 -10.93
N LYS A 45 -5.49 -7.62 -9.91
CA LYS A 45 -4.80 -8.84 -9.47
C LYS A 45 -5.76 -9.88 -8.91
N PHE A 46 -6.79 -9.46 -8.19
CA PHE A 46 -7.82 -10.38 -7.71
C PHE A 46 -8.63 -10.99 -8.85
N GLN A 47 -9.02 -10.18 -9.84
CA GLN A 47 -9.73 -10.69 -11.02
C GLN A 47 -8.90 -11.73 -11.78
N GLU A 48 -7.60 -11.50 -11.89
CA GLU A 48 -6.70 -12.40 -12.63
C GLU A 48 -6.35 -13.66 -11.86
N LYS A 49 -6.08 -13.55 -10.56
CA LYS A 49 -5.50 -14.63 -9.76
C LYS A 49 -6.45 -15.24 -8.74
N PHE A 50 -7.40 -14.48 -8.23
CA PHE A 50 -8.30 -14.90 -7.17
C PHE A 50 -9.75 -14.51 -7.46
N PRO A 51 -10.29 -14.87 -8.67
CA PRO A 51 -11.63 -14.41 -9.05
C PRO A 51 -12.73 -14.90 -8.10
N ASN A 52 -12.52 -16.05 -7.45
CA ASN A 52 -13.47 -16.59 -6.47
C ASN A 52 -13.40 -15.91 -5.10
N LYS A 53 -12.50 -14.93 -4.94
CA LYS A 53 -12.34 -14.15 -3.70
C LYS A 53 -12.75 -12.69 -3.86
N LEU A 54 -13.34 -12.32 -5.01
CA LEU A 54 -13.74 -10.93 -5.27
C LEU A 54 -14.78 -10.43 -4.28
N VAL A 55 -15.71 -11.29 -3.83
CA VAL A 55 -16.73 -10.91 -2.84
C VAL A 55 -16.07 -10.51 -1.52
N GLU A 56 -15.09 -11.28 -1.07
CA GLU A 56 -14.34 -10.99 0.14
C GLU A 56 -13.53 -9.70 0.02
N LEU A 57 -12.94 -9.45 -1.16
CA LEU A 57 -12.22 -8.21 -1.42
C LEU A 57 -13.15 -6.99 -1.35
N GLU A 58 -14.31 -7.07 -1.99
CA GLU A 58 -15.29 -5.98 -1.98
C GLU A 58 -15.78 -5.69 -0.56
N ALA A 59 -16.07 -6.74 0.22
CA ALA A 59 -16.46 -6.58 1.62
C ALA A 59 -15.38 -5.92 2.44
N PHE A 60 -14.12 -6.31 2.21
CA PHE A 60 -12.96 -5.71 2.88
C PHE A 60 -12.84 -4.22 2.57
N PHE A 61 -12.89 -3.85 1.29
CA PHE A 61 -12.81 -2.45 0.89
C PHE A 61 -13.98 -1.63 1.37
N TYR A 62 -15.18 -2.20 1.37
CA TYR A 62 -16.37 -1.50 1.88
C TYR A 62 -16.17 -1.04 3.32
N THR A 63 -15.51 -1.86 4.14
CA THR A 63 -15.24 -1.57 5.54
C THR A 63 -14.03 -0.65 5.72
N ALA A 64 -12.97 -0.89 4.94
CA ALA A 64 -11.66 -0.23 5.14
C ALA A 64 -11.58 1.16 4.49
N ILE A 65 -12.08 1.30 3.25
CA ILE A 65 -11.90 2.53 2.47
C ILE A 65 -12.40 3.78 3.17
N PRO A 66 -13.55 3.78 3.89
CA PRO A 66 -13.99 4.99 4.59
C PRO A 66 -13.01 5.56 5.60
N VAL A 67 -12.07 4.74 6.08
CA VAL A 67 -11.04 5.16 7.05
C VAL A 67 -9.82 5.75 6.35
N PHE A 68 -9.65 5.50 5.06
CA PHE A 68 -8.47 5.91 4.29
C PHE A 68 -8.65 7.29 3.68
N ILE A 69 -7.52 8.01 3.53
CA ILE A 69 -7.44 9.13 2.60
C ILE A 69 -7.05 8.54 1.24
N ILE A 70 -7.92 8.73 0.24
CA ILE A 70 -7.66 8.28 -1.13
C ILE A 70 -7.06 9.45 -1.89
N VAL A 71 -5.90 9.24 -2.49
CA VAL A 71 -5.20 10.27 -3.26
C VAL A 71 -5.09 9.85 -4.72
N THR A 72 -5.05 10.86 -5.60
CA THR A 72 -4.84 10.66 -7.03
C THR A 72 -3.35 10.51 -7.30
N THR A 73 -3.00 9.54 -8.15
CA THR A 73 -1.62 9.35 -8.59
C THR A 73 -1.26 10.40 -9.62
N PRO A 74 -0.19 11.19 -9.40
CA PRO A 74 0.25 12.16 -10.40
C PRO A 74 0.68 11.50 -11.70
N GLU A 75 0.38 12.13 -12.83
CA GLU A 75 0.72 11.61 -14.15
C GLU A 75 2.20 11.79 -14.48
N GLU A 76 2.81 12.87 -13.99
CA GLU A 76 4.20 13.18 -14.30
C GLU A 76 5.16 12.46 -13.38
N ALA A 77 6.17 11.81 -13.98
CA ALA A 77 7.22 11.14 -13.25
C ALA A 77 8.08 12.13 -12.46
N VAL A 78 8.60 11.67 -11.32
CA VAL A 78 9.52 12.43 -10.49
C VAL A 78 10.89 11.76 -10.46
N ALA A 79 11.95 12.53 -10.22
CA ALA A 79 13.32 12.01 -10.28
C ALA A 79 13.57 10.86 -9.31
N ALA A 80 13.02 10.94 -8.09
CA ALA A 80 13.24 9.95 -7.04
C ALA A 80 12.73 8.56 -7.41
N GLU A 81 11.69 8.45 -8.25
CA GLU A 81 11.10 7.15 -8.59
C GLU A 81 12.02 6.26 -9.44
N ALA A 82 13.07 6.85 -10.05
CA ALA A 82 14.06 6.07 -10.79
C ALA A 82 14.81 5.08 -9.89
N LYS A 83 14.82 5.31 -8.58
CA LYS A 83 15.42 4.39 -7.59
C LYS A 83 14.60 3.11 -7.43
N ILE A 84 13.35 3.08 -7.88
CA ILE A 84 12.51 1.89 -7.86
C ILE A 84 12.77 1.10 -9.15
N ARG A 85 13.18 -0.16 -8.97
CA ARG A 85 13.62 -1.01 -10.09
C ARG A 85 12.50 -1.29 -11.09
N ASP A 86 11.32 -1.71 -10.60
CA ASP A 86 10.19 -2.03 -11.47
C ASP A 86 9.41 -0.76 -11.82
N PRO A 87 9.35 -0.39 -13.12
CA PRO A 87 8.60 0.79 -13.53
C PRO A 87 7.12 0.77 -13.14
N LYS A 88 6.53 -0.41 -12.98
CA LYS A 88 5.11 -0.56 -12.60
C LYS A 88 4.83 -0.10 -11.18
N ASP A 89 5.86 -0.09 -10.32
CA ASP A 89 5.72 0.31 -8.92
C ASP A 89 5.99 1.80 -8.70
N ARG A 90 6.60 2.45 -9.67
CA ARG A 90 6.97 3.88 -9.57
C ARG A 90 5.81 4.83 -9.33
N PRO A 91 4.62 4.62 -9.93
CA PRO A 91 3.47 5.49 -9.66
C PRO A 91 3.08 5.53 -8.19
N ILE A 92 3.26 4.44 -7.45
CA ILE A 92 2.91 4.37 -6.03
C ILE A 92 3.82 5.27 -5.20
N LEU A 93 5.13 5.26 -5.47
CA LEU A 93 6.06 6.17 -4.82
C LEU A 93 5.73 7.63 -5.16
N ARG A 94 5.43 7.90 -6.41
CA ARG A 94 5.04 9.23 -6.89
C ARG A 94 3.84 9.77 -6.11
N ALA A 95 2.82 8.92 -5.92
CA ALA A 95 1.65 9.28 -5.15
C ALA A 95 1.97 9.53 -3.68
N ALA A 96 2.86 8.71 -3.10
CA ALA A 96 3.27 8.87 -1.71
C ALA A 96 4.00 10.20 -1.49
N LEU A 97 4.90 10.55 -2.39
CA LEU A 97 5.61 11.83 -2.32
C LEU A 97 4.66 13.01 -2.47
N ASN A 98 3.76 12.95 -3.43
CA ASN A 98 2.79 14.03 -3.66
C ASN A 98 1.83 14.21 -2.48
N ALA A 99 1.47 13.13 -1.81
CA ALA A 99 0.59 13.16 -0.64
C ALA A 99 1.31 13.58 0.65
N GLY A 100 2.63 13.70 0.61
CA GLY A 100 3.41 14.01 1.81
C GLY A 100 3.39 12.90 2.85
N ALA A 101 3.32 11.64 2.42
CA ALA A 101 3.29 10.52 3.33
C ALA A 101 4.59 10.41 4.13
N ASP A 102 4.48 10.16 5.43
CA ASP A 102 5.65 9.99 6.30
C ASP A 102 6.22 8.58 6.21
N LEU A 103 5.34 7.59 6.08
CA LEU A 103 5.70 6.18 6.03
C LEU A 103 5.13 5.54 4.78
N PHE A 104 5.87 4.57 4.24
CA PHE A 104 5.46 3.75 3.10
C PHE A 104 5.55 2.28 3.52
N LEU A 105 4.40 1.66 3.76
CA LEU A 105 4.30 0.27 4.22
C LEU A 105 4.27 -0.67 3.03
N THR A 106 5.25 -1.56 2.95
CA THR A 106 5.39 -2.47 1.81
C THR A 106 6.04 -3.80 2.22
N GLY A 107 5.77 -4.85 1.45
CA GLY A 107 6.51 -6.10 1.52
C GLY A 107 7.43 -6.31 0.32
N ASP A 108 7.49 -5.36 -0.60
CA ASP A 108 8.25 -5.47 -1.84
C ASP A 108 9.71 -5.09 -1.63
N LYS A 109 10.61 -6.00 -1.99
CA LYS A 109 12.06 -5.78 -1.90
C LYS A 109 12.52 -4.61 -2.76
N ASP A 110 11.87 -4.35 -3.88
CA ASP A 110 12.24 -3.23 -4.75
C ASP A 110 12.11 -1.89 -4.03
N PHE A 111 11.17 -1.77 -3.09
CA PHE A 111 11.08 -0.60 -2.21
C PHE A 111 12.00 -0.72 -1.00
N LEU A 112 12.01 -1.87 -0.32
CA LEU A 112 12.77 -2.06 0.91
C LEU A 112 14.29 -1.95 0.71
N GLU A 113 14.77 -2.36 -0.46
CA GLU A 113 16.19 -2.30 -0.83
C GLU A 113 16.54 -1.03 -1.62
N SER A 114 15.57 -0.16 -1.89
CA SER A 114 15.82 1.12 -2.53
C SER A 114 16.57 2.06 -1.57
N SER A 115 17.24 3.06 -2.11
CA SER A 115 17.93 4.06 -1.30
C SER A 115 17.04 5.26 -0.96
N ILE A 116 15.71 5.08 -1.01
CA ILE A 116 14.75 6.13 -0.71
C ILE A 116 14.65 6.30 0.81
N GLU A 117 14.82 7.53 1.27
CA GLU A 117 14.75 7.88 2.69
C GLU A 117 13.46 8.60 3.05
N ASP A 118 12.83 9.28 2.09
CA ASP A 118 11.58 10.01 2.29
C ASP A 118 10.62 9.70 1.12
N PRO A 119 9.47 9.09 1.37
CA PRO A 119 8.96 8.63 2.68
C PRO A 119 9.83 7.51 3.24
N ARG A 120 9.74 7.31 4.56
CA ARG A 120 10.43 6.18 5.20
C ARG A 120 9.77 4.87 4.76
N ILE A 121 10.53 4.02 4.10
CA ILE A 121 10.06 2.70 3.65
C ILE A 121 10.14 1.75 4.84
N ILE A 122 9.03 1.06 5.13
CA ILE A 122 8.96 0.20 6.30
C ILE A 122 8.27 -1.13 5.97
N SER A 123 8.84 -2.22 6.48
CA SER A 123 8.25 -3.55 6.34
C SER A 123 7.10 -3.76 7.33
N VAL A 124 6.28 -4.77 7.05
CA VAL A 124 5.20 -5.19 7.96
C VAL A 124 5.75 -5.48 9.35
N ARG A 125 6.82 -6.27 9.42
CA ARG A 125 7.43 -6.64 10.69
C ARG A 125 7.90 -5.42 11.48
N SER A 126 8.64 -4.54 10.83
CA SER A 126 9.15 -3.33 11.48
C SER A 126 8.02 -2.42 11.93
N PHE A 127 6.97 -2.29 11.13
CA PHE A 127 5.82 -1.47 11.51
C PHE A 127 5.08 -2.04 12.73
N LEU A 128 4.92 -3.37 12.79
CA LEU A 128 4.28 -4.01 13.94
C LEU A 128 5.10 -3.89 15.23
N GLU A 129 6.43 -3.82 15.10
CA GLU A 129 7.34 -3.63 16.23
C GLU A 129 7.42 -2.18 16.72
N MET A 130 6.95 -1.21 15.94
CA MET A 130 6.90 0.20 16.36
C MET A 130 5.90 0.40 17.49
N VAL A 131 6.28 1.24 18.42
CA VAL A 131 5.45 1.56 19.58
C VAL A 131 4.51 2.71 19.28
#